data_70978bbcaed4fcc1d1f395450b92ff19
#
_entry.id   70978bbcaed4fcc1d1f395450b92ff19
#
_cell.length_a   1.000
_cell.length_b   1.000
_cell.length_c   1.000
_cell.angle_alpha   90.00
_cell.angle_beta   90.00
_cell.angle_gamma   90.00
#
_symmetry.space_group_name_H-M   'P 1'
#
loop_
_entity.id
_entity.type
_entity.pdbx_description
1 polymer ?
#
loop_
_entity_poly.entity_id
_entity_poly.type
_entity_poly.pdbx_seq_one_letter_code
_entity_poly.pdbx_strand_id
1 'polypeptide(L)'
;MKLLTILFLAITAVSIHAADRTTPGEIQTPYPTITNLAVEWRIDGDDNLDATCEVKFRKMGELNWRKGMPLRRVPAGNNQATNPIVSWTNRLSGSVFDLQPGTEYQIALKLFDPHGGEATKIVTASTRPEPIATKNAVIKSGSKTDLNSVQPGEVCILADGDYGAVSFNRDGEPGKPIVYRSTSGKAVFAEVSLTDRKWVYLEGVTVNGPVRMNGTEYCVVRRCTISAKFGIKAYKPGMLNGCIEDNVITGIRGWDPAIMGASGDNDGEGIQITGSGNVVRFNRVSGFRDCLSHMEDKDAMPQMCNDWLNNDINIGLDDGIEADFAMSNCRVMRNRITNCFVGISSQPGLGGPNYFIRNVMFNLTYSAFKLQRYSSGDVILHNTVVKAGDGFGNYTSEPFDHSLIQNNLFIGGKTSDATFGGYSPGRGRGVDVQQFGEHCRFDFNAYAVSGMPFEGKLRSWTFTKLPGTEFEPHGIQVGPDLFATQVFPDNPTKLYSPPDLRPRLSSTVADAALRISNVNDDFATLSPDIGAYEAGQPPPIYGPRP
;
A
#
# COMPACT_ATOMS: atom_id res chain seq x y z
N MET A 1 76.16 22.69 7.60
CA MET A 1 75.12 22.49 8.59
C MET A 1 73.85 23.08 8.01
N LYS A 2 72.94 22.23 7.49
CA LYS A 2 71.62 22.66 7.02
C LYS A 2 70.60 22.25 8.09
N LEU A 3 69.95 23.26 8.67
CA LEU A 3 68.84 23.04 9.62
C LEU A 3 67.60 22.58 8.84
N LEU A 4 67.10 21.43 9.19
CA LEU A 4 65.84 20.89 8.67
C LEU A 4 64.74 21.30 9.65
N THR A 5 63.89 22.24 9.25
CA THR A 5 62.71 22.64 10.03
C THR A 5 61.59 21.69 9.71
N ILE A 6 61.21 20.85 10.69
CA ILE A 6 60.04 19.93 10.59
C ILE A 6 58.81 20.73 11.03
N LEU A 7 57.90 20.98 10.10
CA LEU A 7 56.60 21.59 10.34
C LEU A 7 55.61 20.49 10.81
N PHE A 8 55.24 20.50 12.09
CA PHE A 8 54.17 19.65 12.60
C PHE A 8 52.82 20.25 12.19
N LEU A 9 52.15 19.61 11.26
CA LEU A 9 50.73 19.90 10.95
C LEU A 9 49.87 19.20 12.00
N ALA A 10 49.31 19.95 12.95
CA ALA A 10 48.31 19.45 13.87
C ALA A 10 46.98 19.28 13.11
N ILE A 11 46.65 18.06 12.75
CA ILE A 11 45.32 17.71 12.26
C ILE A 11 44.39 17.69 13.48
N THR A 12 43.65 18.76 13.70
CA THR A 12 42.48 18.74 14.62
C THR A 12 41.40 17.86 14.00
N ALA A 13 41.29 16.64 14.46
CA ALA A 13 40.14 15.81 14.20
C ALA A 13 38.92 16.50 14.86
N VAL A 14 38.10 17.14 14.06
CA VAL A 14 36.76 17.56 14.50
C VAL A 14 35.97 16.27 14.70
N SER A 15 35.84 15.84 15.93
CA SER A 15 34.88 14.79 16.31
C SER A 15 33.49 15.34 16.01
N ILE A 16 32.88 14.92 14.91
CA ILE A 16 31.44 15.13 14.70
C ILE A 16 30.77 14.23 15.74
N HIS A 17 30.40 14.80 16.87
CA HIS A 17 29.52 14.12 17.82
C HIS A 17 28.13 14.07 17.18
N ALA A 18 27.56 12.89 17.14
CA ALA A 18 26.16 12.70 16.80
C ALA A 18 25.30 13.66 17.62
N ALA A 19 24.35 14.32 16.97
CA ALA A 19 23.48 15.28 17.65
C ALA A 19 22.25 14.52 18.16
N ASP A 20 22.27 14.13 19.43
CA ASP A 20 21.16 13.41 20.05
C ASP A 20 19.92 14.29 20.24
N ARG A 21 20.11 15.61 20.26
CA ARG A 21 19.01 16.57 20.39
C ARG A 21 18.31 16.81 19.05
N THR A 22 16.98 16.83 19.07
CA THR A 22 16.16 17.20 17.90
C THR A 22 16.04 18.72 17.73
N THR A 23 16.26 19.21 16.53
CA THR A 23 15.89 20.57 16.11
C THR A 23 14.70 20.50 15.14
N PRO A 24 13.50 21.00 15.55
CA PRO A 24 12.32 20.97 14.69
C PRO A 24 12.43 21.89 13.48
N GLY A 25 12.16 21.39 12.30
CA GLY A 25 12.15 22.12 11.03
C GLY A 25 10.74 22.38 10.47
N GLU A 26 10.63 22.36 9.17
CA GLU A 26 9.39 22.61 8.41
C GLU A 26 8.42 21.42 8.51
N ILE A 27 7.10 21.74 8.54
CA ILE A 27 6.02 20.76 8.47
C ILE A 27 5.29 20.90 7.14
N GLN A 28 5.05 19.77 6.48
CA GLN A 28 4.29 19.69 5.24
C GLN A 28 3.16 18.66 5.38
N THR A 29 2.06 18.88 4.64
CA THR A 29 0.95 17.93 4.49
C THR A 29 0.80 17.57 3.01
N PRO A 30 1.71 16.74 2.47
CA PRO A 30 1.80 16.50 1.03
C PRO A 30 0.62 15.67 0.53
N TYR A 31 0.20 15.95 -0.69
CA TYR A 31 -0.72 15.15 -1.50
C TYR A 31 -1.93 14.59 -0.73
N PRO A 32 -2.84 15.43 -0.22
CA PRO A 32 -4.06 14.95 0.41
C PRO A 32 -4.83 14.01 -0.51
N THR A 33 -5.32 12.89 0.01
CA THR A 33 -6.21 11.99 -0.73
C THR A 33 -7.68 12.20 -0.32
N ILE A 34 -8.56 11.33 -0.76
CA ILE A 34 -10.00 11.47 -0.49
C ILE A 34 -10.31 11.21 0.99
N THR A 35 -9.58 10.30 1.63
CA THR A 35 -9.85 9.87 3.01
C THR A 35 -8.63 9.88 3.93
N ASN A 36 -7.47 10.31 3.45
CA ASN A 36 -6.25 10.29 4.25
C ASN A 36 -5.44 11.58 4.07
N LEU A 37 -4.75 11.96 5.15
CA LEU A 37 -3.82 13.09 5.16
C LEU A 37 -2.46 12.60 5.62
N ALA A 38 -1.40 13.08 4.97
CA ALA A 38 -0.02 12.83 5.39
C ALA A 38 0.52 14.04 6.14
N VAL A 39 1.45 13.78 7.05
CA VAL A 39 2.25 14.80 7.74
C VAL A 39 3.72 14.42 7.62
N GLU A 40 4.54 15.35 7.19
CA GLU A 40 5.99 15.24 7.21
C GLU A 40 6.57 16.43 7.98
N TRP A 41 7.27 16.14 9.07
CA TRP A 41 7.95 17.13 9.89
C TRP A 41 9.46 16.92 9.79
N ARG A 42 10.14 17.75 9.02
CA ARG A 42 11.61 17.72 8.93
C ARG A 42 12.23 18.03 10.27
N ILE A 43 13.32 17.35 10.59
CA ILE A 43 14.11 17.58 11.80
C ILE A 43 15.59 17.49 11.46
N ASP A 44 16.41 18.16 12.29
CA ASP A 44 17.84 17.96 12.31
C ASP A 44 18.26 17.35 13.65
N GLY A 45 19.31 16.54 13.67
CA GLY A 45 19.75 15.79 14.86
C GLY A 45 18.92 14.52 15.11
N ASP A 46 18.79 14.11 16.37
CA ASP A 46 18.19 12.87 16.83
C ASP A 46 18.86 11.64 16.19
N ASP A 47 20.18 11.60 16.30
CA ASP A 47 20.98 10.51 15.69
C ASP A 47 20.81 9.19 16.46
N ASN A 48 20.36 9.24 17.71
CA ASN A 48 19.97 8.07 18.52
C ASN A 48 18.55 7.57 18.27
N LEU A 49 17.75 8.25 17.44
CA LEU A 49 16.42 7.84 16.93
C LEU A 49 15.36 7.66 18.03
N ASP A 50 15.43 8.40 19.14
CA ASP A 50 14.49 8.27 20.25
C ASP A 50 13.43 9.40 20.33
N ALA A 51 13.50 10.38 19.43
CA ALA A 51 12.48 11.39 19.29
C ALA A 51 11.13 10.78 18.90
N THR A 52 10.08 11.27 19.53
CA THR A 52 8.69 10.84 19.30
C THR A 52 7.79 12.00 18.91
N CYS A 53 6.68 11.72 18.21
CA CYS A 53 5.70 12.74 17.90
C CYS A 53 4.27 12.20 18.08
N GLU A 54 3.59 12.67 19.10
CA GLU A 54 2.16 12.42 19.30
C GLU A 54 1.33 13.20 18.27
N VAL A 55 0.28 12.54 17.77
CA VAL A 55 -0.69 13.12 16.84
C VAL A 55 -2.06 13.17 17.46
N LYS A 56 -2.72 14.31 17.39
CA LYS A 56 -4.16 14.44 17.61
C LYS A 56 -4.77 15.19 16.44
N PHE A 57 -5.99 14.85 16.08
CA PHE A 57 -6.68 15.51 14.98
C PHE A 57 -8.15 15.72 15.29
N ARG A 58 -8.74 16.71 14.64
CA ARG A 58 -10.17 16.98 14.70
C ARG A 58 -10.62 17.67 13.42
N LYS A 59 -11.87 17.52 13.08
CA LYS A 59 -12.50 18.30 12.02
C LYS A 59 -12.54 19.78 12.42
N MET A 60 -12.33 20.66 11.47
CA MET A 60 -12.42 22.10 11.72
C MET A 60 -13.78 22.46 12.32
N GLY A 61 -13.75 23.17 13.44
CA GLY A 61 -14.94 23.55 14.21
C GLY A 61 -15.39 22.54 15.28
N GLU A 62 -14.88 21.30 15.30
CA GLU A 62 -15.13 20.36 16.39
C GLU A 62 -14.32 20.73 17.64
N LEU A 63 -14.89 20.48 18.83
CA LEU A 63 -14.20 20.74 20.10
C LEU A 63 -13.29 19.59 20.51
N ASN A 64 -13.69 18.35 20.21
CA ASN A 64 -13.01 17.15 20.70
C ASN A 64 -11.89 16.71 19.77
N TRP A 65 -10.72 16.48 20.36
CA TRP A 65 -9.57 15.90 19.67
C TRP A 65 -9.62 14.37 19.72
N ARG A 66 -9.38 13.72 18.60
CA ARG A 66 -9.13 12.28 18.50
C ARG A 66 -7.62 12.04 18.48
N LYS A 67 -7.16 10.92 19.04
CA LYS A 67 -5.76 10.51 18.93
C LYS A 67 -5.53 9.92 17.53
N GLY A 68 -4.40 10.27 16.93
CA GLY A 68 -3.87 9.63 15.72
C GLY A 68 -2.76 8.63 16.05
N MET A 69 -2.37 7.82 15.07
CA MET A 69 -1.13 7.06 15.16
C MET A 69 0.04 8.05 15.26
N PRO A 70 1.00 7.85 16.19
CA PRO A 70 2.18 8.70 16.28
C PRO A 70 2.96 8.72 14.96
N LEU A 71 3.58 9.86 14.63
CA LEU A 71 4.48 9.92 13.49
C LEU A 71 5.66 8.96 13.71
N ARG A 72 6.07 8.31 12.64
CA ARG A 72 7.25 7.43 12.61
C ARG A 72 8.52 8.25 12.47
N ARG A 73 9.55 7.83 13.17
CA ARG A 73 10.91 8.33 13.00
C ARG A 73 11.49 7.77 11.69
N VAL A 74 11.89 8.64 10.77
CA VAL A 74 12.52 8.31 9.49
C VAL A 74 13.88 8.99 9.44
N PRO A 75 14.98 8.29 9.73
CA PRO A 75 16.32 8.88 9.62
C PRO A 75 16.65 9.19 8.16
N ALA A 76 17.51 10.18 7.93
CA ALA A 76 18.04 10.43 6.59
C ALA A 76 18.72 9.17 6.04
N GLY A 77 18.53 8.89 4.78
CA GLY A 77 19.10 7.70 4.16
C GLY A 77 19.03 7.72 2.65
N ASN A 78 19.51 6.64 2.07
CA ASN A 78 19.38 6.36 0.65
C ASN A 78 19.30 4.86 0.40
N ASN A 79 18.88 4.50 -0.80
CA ASN A 79 18.86 3.11 -1.24
C ASN A 79 19.84 2.92 -2.41
N GLN A 80 20.90 2.15 -2.17
CA GLN A 80 21.97 1.87 -3.13
C GLN A 80 21.55 0.83 -4.20
N ALA A 81 20.47 0.10 -3.96
CA ALA A 81 19.98 -0.91 -4.91
C ALA A 81 19.03 -0.33 -5.96
N THR A 82 18.72 0.97 -5.93
CA THR A 82 17.88 1.65 -6.94
C THR A 82 18.72 2.34 -8.01
N ASN A 83 18.16 2.51 -9.20
CA ASN A 83 18.81 3.21 -10.32
C ASN A 83 17.85 4.23 -10.97
N PRO A 84 18.01 5.55 -10.73
CA PRO A 84 19.06 6.19 -9.93
C PRO A 84 18.94 5.90 -8.43
N ILE A 85 20.02 6.13 -7.69
CA ILE A 85 20.00 6.07 -6.21
C ILE A 85 18.99 7.08 -5.68
N VAL A 86 18.06 6.61 -4.85
CA VAL A 86 17.04 7.45 -4.21
C VAL A 86 17.44 7.76 -2.78
N SER A 87 17.36 9.04 -2.40
CA SER A 87 17.67 9.51 -1.05
C SER A 87 16.45 10.19 -0.41
N TRP A 88 16.39 10.17 0.93
CA TRP A 88 15.36 10.84 1.72
C TRP A 88 15.94 11.56 2.93
N THR A 89 15.20 12.55 3.43
CA THR A 89 15.64 13.45 4.50
C THR A 89 15.23 12.93 5.87
N ASN A 90 15.93 13.42 6.90
CA ASN A 90 15.62 13.21 8.30
C ASN A 90 14.26 13.84 8.67
N ARG A 91 13.32 13.05 9.23
CA ARG A 91 11.98 13.54 9.52
C ARG A 91 11.21 12.65 10.50
N LEU A 92 10.14 13.21 11.02
CA LEU A 92 9.01 12.48 11.58
C LEU A 92 7.90 12.49 10.53
N SER A 93 7.36 11.33 10.17
CA SER A 93 6.38 11.21 9.10
C SER A 93 5.27 10.22 9.44
N GLY A 94 4.05 10.49 8.95
CA GLY A 94 2.91 9.60 9.18
C GLY A 94 1.63 10.06 8.52
N SER A 95 0.59 9.25 8.69
CA SER A 95 -0.74 9.51 8.11
C SER A 95 -1.83 9.56 9.16
N VAL A 96 -2.87 10.34 8.86
CA VAL A 96 -4.17 10.30 9.55
C VAL A 96 -5.16 9.65 8.61
N PHE A 97 -5.81 8.58 9.06
CA PHE A 97 -6.59 7.66 8.23
C PHE A 97 -8.10 7.85 8.38
N ASP A 98 -8.86 7.37 7.40
CA ASP A 98 -10.31 7.22 7.41
C ASP A 98 -11.06 8.51 7.75
N LEU A 99 -10.62 9.58 7.14
CA LEU A 99 -11.21 10.92 7.26
C LEU A 99 -12.40 11.09 6.30
N GLN A 100 -13.26 12.06 6.57
CA GLN A 100 -14.36 12.41 5.68
C GLN A 100 -13.85 13.13 4.43
N PRO A 101 -14.35 12.80 3.24
CA PRO A 101 -13.98 13.49 2.01
C PRO A 101 -14.34 14.99 2.02
N GLY A 102 -13.54 15.81 1.35
CA GLY A 102 -13.78 17.24 1.18
C GLY A 102 -13.87 18.01 2.50
N THR A 103 -13.12 17.59 3.52
CA THR A 103 -13.26 18.09 4.88
C THR A 103 -11.93 18.65 5.39
N GLU A 104 -11.99 19.81 6.02
CA GLU A 104 -10.84 20.46 6.63
C GLU A 104 -10.61 19.93 8.06
N TYR A 105 -9.36 19.63 8.38
CA TYR A 105 -8.92 19.11 9.66
C TYR A 105 -7.81 19.94 10.26
N GLN A 106 -7.81 20.06 11.60
CA GLN A 106 -6.67 20.47 12.38
C GLN A 106 -5.92 19.23 12.88
N ILE A 107 -4.61 19.24 12.74
CA ILE A 107 -3.72 18.17 13.20
C ILE A 107 -2.73 18.80 14.18
N ALA A 108 -2.82 18.40 15.44
CA ALA A 108 -1.92 18.84 16.51
C ALA A 108 -0.81 17.80 16.67
N LEU A 109 0.42 18.27 16.65
CA LEU A 109 1.65 17.52 16.72
C LEU A 109 2.41 17.93 17.97
N LYS A 110 2.82 16.96 18.80
CA LYS A 110 3.67 17.17 19.95
C LYS A 110 4.93 16.33 19.81
N LEU A 111 6.01 16.99 19.41
CA LEU A 111 7.35 16.41 19.39
C LEU A 111 7.93 16.42 20.79
N PHE A 112 8.56 15.31 21.15
CA PHE A 112 9.31 15.15 22.38
C PHE A 112 10.56 14.34 22.10
N ASP A 113 11.70 14.82 22.60
CA ASP A 113 12.99 14.16 22.54
C ASP A 113 13.61 14.23 23.95
N PRO A 114 14.01 13.09 24.54
CA PRO A 114 14.63 13.04 25.87
C PRO A 114 15.89 13.91 26.00
N HIS A 115 16.61 14.13 24.90
CA HIS A 115 17.85 14.93 24.84
C HIS A 115 17.59 16.41 24.51
N GLY A 116 16.31 16.79 24.35
CA GLY A 116 15.84 18.15 24.11
C GLY A 116 15.31 18.35 22.69
N GLY A 117 14.42 19.33 22.53
CA GLY A 117 13.78 19.63 21.25
C GLY A 117 12.27 19.51 21.27
N GLU A 118 11.63 19.74 22.45
CA GLU A 118 10.17 19.78 22.55
C GLU A 118 9.57 20.86 21.65
N ALA A 119 8.54 20.49 20.90
CA ALA A 119 7.77 21.42 20.10
C ALA A 119 6.31 20.97 19.96
N THR A 120 5.39 21.94 20.02
CA THR A 120 3.97 21.71 19.72
C THR A 120 3.57 22.57 18.54
N LYS A 121 2.94 21.95 17.54
CA LYS A 121 2.46 22.63 16.33
C LYS A 121 1.05 22.17 16.01
N ILE A 122 0.27 23.06 15.41
CA ILE A 122 -1.03 22.71 14.81
C ILE A 122 -0.95 23.10 13.34
N VAL A 123 -1.23 22.15 12.47
CA VAL A 123 -1.35 22.35 11.03
C VAL A 123 -2.78 22.11 10.59
N THR A 124 -3.18 22.74 9.49
CA THR A 124 -4.49 22.57 8.87
C THR A 124 -4.32 21.97 7.49
N ALA A 125 -5.11 20.95 7.18
CA ALA A 125 -5.14 20.33 5.87
C ALA A 125 -6.55 19.82 5.54
N SER A 126 -6.88 19.77 4.24
CA SER A 126 -8.18 19.27 3.78
C SER A 126 -8.01 18.00 2.97
N THR A 127 -8.87 17.02 3.21
CA THR A 127 -9.03 15.88 2.30
C THR A 127 -9.62 16.35 0.98
N ARG A 128 -9.33 15.61 -0.09
CA ARG A 128 -9.98 15.88 -1.38
C ARG A 128 -11.45 15.46 -1.34
N PRO A 129 -12.34 16.18 -2.06
CA PRO A 129 -13.72 15.75 -2.20
C PRO A 129 -13.83 14.47 -3.04
N GLU A 130 -14.95 13.76 -2.92
CA GLU A 130 -15.30 12.68 -3.84
C GLU A 130 -15.32 13.21 -5.28
N PRO A 131 -14.76 12.44 -6.26
CA PRO A 131 -14.70 12.87 -7.65
C PRO A 131 -16.05 12.69 -8.34
N ILE A 132 -16.94 13.63 -8.17
CA ILE A 132 -18.28 13.64 -8.78
C ILE A 132 -18.43 14.73 -9.82
N ALA A 133 -19.37 14.55 -10.73
CA ALA A 133 -19.75 15.61 -11.67
C ALA A 133 -20.22 16.87 -10.91
N THR A 134 -20.08 18.03 -11.52
CA THR A 134 -20.58 19.29 -10.97
C THR A 134 -22.08 19.18 -10.64
N LYS A 135 -22.52 19.70 -9.51
CA LYS A 135 -23.91 19.58 -9.03
C LYS A 135 -24.95 20.02 -10.06
N ASN A 136 -24.64 21.06 -10.82
CA ASN A 136 -25.51 21.62 -11.87
C ASN A 136 -24.91 21.39 -13.26
N ALA A 137 -24.28 20.24 -13.49
CA ALA A 137 -23.67 19.93 -14.78
C ALA A 137 -24.71 19.92 -15.90
N VAL A 138 -24.34 20.52 -17.04
CA VAL A 138 -25.13 20.42 -18.27
C VAL A 138 -24.99 19.00 -18.83
N ILE A 139 -26.12 18.33 -19.05
CA ILE A 139 -26.14 16.97 -19.59
C ILE A 139 -26.39 17.05 -21.09
N LYS A 140 -25.50 16.42 -21.86
CA LYS A 140 -25.62 16.31 -23.32
C LYS A 140 -25.57 14.83 -23.72
N SER A 141 -26.28 14.48 -24.77
CA SER A 141 -26.08 13.19 -25.45
C SER A 141 -25.03 13.36 -26.53
N GLY A 142 -24.11 12.41 -26.64
CA GLY A 142 -23.01 12.49 -27.61
C GLY A 142 -22.70 11.16 -28.27
N SER A 143 -22.31 11.25 -29.53
CA SER A 143 -21.71 10.18 -30.32
C SER A 143 -20.20 10.37 -30.39
N LYS A 144 -19.52 9.50 -31.13
CA LYS A 144 -18.07 9.60 -31.36
C LYS A 144 -17.63 10.97 -31.91
N THR A 145 -18.44 11.62 -32.74
CA THR A 145 -18.13 12.92 -33.35
C THR A 145 -18.23 14.09 -32.37
N ASP A 146 -18.92 13.89 -31.24
CA ASP A 146 -19.22 14.97 -30.30
C ASP A 146 -18.20 15.03 -29.13
N LEU A 147 -17.35 14.03 -28.98
CA LEU A 147 -16.44 13.90 -27.83
C LEU A 147 -15.57 15.14 -27.61
N ASN A 148 -15.07 15.75 -28.69
CA ASN A 148 -14.21 16.93 -28.63
C ASN A 148 -14.97 18.25 -28.46
N SER A 149 -16.31 18.25 -28.42
CA SER A 149 -17.13 19.43 -28.24
C SER A 149 -17.54 19.67 -26.78
N VAL A 150 -17.34 18.70 -25.92
CA VAL A 150 -17.73 18.73 -24.49
C VAL A 150 -16.89 19.76 -23.73
N GLN A 151 -17.55 20.62 -22.95
CA GLN A 151 -16.93 21.74 -22.24
C GLN A 151 -16.75 21.43 -20.74
N PRO A 152 -15.85 22.15 -20.03
CA PRO A 152 -15.72 22.03 -18.57
C PRO A 152 -17.06 22.20 -17.86
N GLY A 153 -17.37 21.29 -16.94
CA GLY A 153 -18.63 21.24 -16.20
C GLY A 153 -19.78 20.51 -16.91
N GLU A 154 -19.55 19.96 -18.10
CA GLU A 154 -20.54 19.18 -18.83
C GLU A 154 -20.41 17.67 -18.60
N VAL A 155 -21.54 16.97 -18.66
CA VAL A 155 -21.61 15.50 -18.68
C VAL A 155 -22.10 15.05 -20.05
N CYS A 156 -21.27 14.37 -20.79
CA CYS A 156 -21.62 13.73 -22.06
C CYS A 156 -22.11 12.31 -21.80
N ILE A 157 -23.40 12.07 -21.99
CA ILE A 157 -23.96 10.71 -21.98
C ILE A 157 -23.67 10.08 -23.34
N LEU A 158 -22.81 9.07 -23.30
CA LEU A 158 -22.37 8.34 -24.48
C LEU A 158 -23.48 7.43 -25.01
N ALA A 159 -23.78 7.52 -26.29
CA ALA A 159 -24.67 6.59 -26.97
C ALA A 159 -24.04 5.17 -27.02
N ASP A 160 -24.87 4.15 -27.09
CA ASP A 160 -24.42 2.78 -27.35
C ASP A 160 -23.73 2.70 -28.70
N GLY A 161 -22.62 1.97 -28.80
CA GLY A 161 -21.92 1.76 -30.08
C GLY A 161 -20.40 1.62 -29.92
N ASP A 162 -19.75 1.45 -31.05
CA ASP A 162 -18.29 1.30 -31.15
C ASP A 162 -17.64 2.67 -31.39
N TYR A 163 -16.77 3.05 -30.45
CA TYR A 163 -15.98 4.28 -30.50
C TYR A 163 -14.57 4.06 -31.07
N GLY A 164 -14.11 2.80 -31.19
CA GLY A 164 -12.75 2.49 -31.61
C GLY A 164 -11.70 3.02 -30.65
N ALA A 165 -10.53 3.38 -31.15
CA ALA A 165 -9.49 4.04 -30.35
C ALA A 165 -9.78 5.54 -30.24
N VAL A 166 -9.76 6.08 -29.01
CA VAL A 166 -10.06 7.51 -28.75
C VAL A 166 -8.97 8.13 -27.88
N SER A 167 -8.50 9.30 -28.31
CA SER A 167 -7.67 10.20 -27.50
C SER A 167 -8.49 11.46 -27.19
N PHE A 168 -8.73 11.69 -25.91
CA PHE A 168 -9.39 12.91 -25.46
C PHE A 168 -8.41 14.08 -25.49
N ASN A 169 -8.84 15.24 -25.96
CA ASN A 169 -7.98 16.39 -26.25
C ASN A 169 -8.39 17.68 -25.51
N ARG A 170 -9.38 17.61 -24.62
CA ARG A 170 -9.84 18.74 -23.80
C ARG A 170 -9.68 18.46 -22.35
N ASP A 171 -9.41 19.51 -21.59
CA ASP A 171 -9.32 19.50 -20.14
C ASP A 171 -10.59 20.05 -19.52
N GLY A 172 -10.97 19.50 -18.36
CA GLY A 172 -11.88 20.15 -17.44
C GLY A 172 -11.15 21.20 -16.61
N GLU A 173 -11.86 21.75 -15.62
CA GLU A 173 -11.35 22.76 -14.69
C GLU A 173 -11.60 22.31 -13.24
N PRO A 174 -10.87 22.87 -12.25
CA PRO A 174 -11.16 22.64 -10.84
C PRO A 174 -12.64 22.88 -10.50
N GLY A 175 -13.31 21.85 -9.98
CA GLY A 175 -14.76 21.90 -9.68
C GLY A 175 -15.69 21.82 -10.91
N LYS A 176 -15.15 21.76 -12.12
CA LYS A 176 -15.89 21.63 -13.38
C LYS A 176 -15.28 20.56 -14.29
N PRO A 177 -15.25 19.29 -13.88
CA PRO A 177 -14.70 18.24 -14.73
C PRO A 177 -15.52 18.09 -16.02
N ILE A 178 -14.86 17.60 -17.07
CA ILE A 178 -15.55 17.02 -18.23
C ILE A 178 -15.83 15.56 -17.90
N VAL A 179 -17.08 15.14 -18.02
CA VAL A 179 -17.48 13.76 -17.70
C VAL A 179 -18.02 13.06 -18.94
N TYR A 180 -17.41 11.95 -19.32
CA TYR A 180 -17.91 11.04 -20.35
C TYR A 180 -18.51 9.80 -19.67
N ARG A 181 -19.79 9.58 -19.82
CA ARG A 181 -20.53 8.55 -19.09
C ARG A 181 -21.36 7.65 -20.00
N SER A 182 -21.15 6.35 -19.90
CA SER A 182 -22.13 5.38 -20.40
C SER A 182 -23.02 4.92 -19.25
N THR A 183 -24.32 4.92 -19.46
CA THR A 183 -25.32 4.45 -18.48
C THR A 183 -25.68 2.98 -18.70
N SER A 184 -25.43 2.46 -19.90
CA SER A 184 -25.74 1.10 -20.32
C SER A 184 -24.54 0.14 -20.26
N GLY A 185 -23.32 0.67 -20.20
CA GLY A 185 -22.08 -0.08 -20.37
C GLY A 185 -21.75 -0.45 -21.83
N LYS A 186 -22.58 -0.01 -22.79
CA LYS A 186 -22.46 -0.38 -24.21
C LYS A 186 -21.77 0.66 -25.10
N ALA A 187 -21.22 1.73 -24.54
CA ALA A 187 -20.23 2.55 -25.21
C ALA A 187 -18.89 1.81 -25.15
N VAL A 188 -18.47 1.24 -26.29
CA VAL A 188 -17.32 0.32 -26.38
C VAL A 188 -16.15 1.02 -27.07
N PHE A 189 -15.00 0.97 -26.44
CA PHE A 189 -13.75 1.53 -26.94
C PHE A 189 -12.74 0.41 -27.20
N ALA A 190 -11.97 0.51 -28.26
CA ALA A 190 -10.83 -0.37 -28.49
C ALA A 190 -9.62 0.04 -27.65
N GLU A 191 -9.45 1.34 -27.44
CA GLU A 191 -8.41 1.95 -26.59
C GLU A 191 -8.86 3.35 -26.17
N VAL A 192 -8.44 3.78 -24.96
CA VAL A 192 -8.66 5.14 -24.46
C VAL A 192 -7.35 5.80 -24.08
N SER A 193 -7.13 7.04 -24.52
CA SER A 193 -6.03 7.87 -24.06
C SER A 193 -6.55 9.15 -23.40
N LEU A 194 -6.19 9.33 -22.14
CA LEU A 194 -6.32 10.54 -21.35
C LEU A 194 -4.97 11.25 -21.18
N THR A 195 -3.95 10.87 -21.94
CA THR A 195 -2.59 11.40 -21.81
C THR A 195 -2.58 12.93 -21.78
N ASP A 196 -1.89 13.51 -20.79
CA ASP A 196 -1.79 14.94 -20.52
C ASP A 196 -3.13 15.64 -20.28
N ARG A 197 -4.14 14.92 -19.82
CA ARG A 197 -5.46 15.50 -19.50
C ARG A 197 -5.57 15.89 -18.03
N LYS A 198 -6.40 16.90 -17.75
CA LYS A 198 -6.74 17.38 -16.41
C LYS A 198 -8.25 17.41 -16.24
N TRP A 199 -8.73 16.93 -15.09
CA TRP A 199 -10.15 16.99 -14.73
C TRP A 199 -11.09 16.33 -15.77
N VAL A 200 -10.67 15.18 -16.33
CA VAL A 200 -11.49 14.37 -17.24
C VAL A 200 -11.88 13.06 -16.55
N TYR A 201 -13.18 12.79 -16.52
CA TYR A 201 -13.76 11.62 -15.89
C TYR A 201 -14.36 10.68 -16.93
N LEU A 202 -13.94 9.44 -16.94
CA LEU A 202 -14.46 8.35 -17.79
C LEU A 202 -15.24 7.36 -16.92
N GLU A 203 -16.52 7.18 -17.23
CA GLU A 203 -17.43 6.44 -16.35
C GLU A 203 -18.28 5.43 -17.11
N GLY A 204 -18.33 4.17 -16.60
CA GLY A 204 -19.29 3.16 -17.02
C GLY A 204 -19.10 2.63 -18.45
N VAL A 205 -17.95 2.80 -19.05
CA VAL A 205 -17.67 2.34 -20.43
C VAL A 205 -17.06 0.95 -20.45
N THR A 206 -17.12 0.30 -21.61
CA THR A 206 -16.35 -0.92 -21.90
C THR A 206 -15.13 -0.57 -22.75
N VAL A 207 -13.94 -1.07 -22.36
CA VAL A 207 -12.69 -0.86 -23.09
C VAL A 207 -12.04 -2.22 -23.37
N ASN A 208 -11.85 -2.55 -24.63
CA ASN A 208 -11.21 -3.80 -25.09
C ASN A 208 -9.73 -3.59 -25.41
N GLY A 209 -9.04 -2.84 -24.58
CA GLY A 209 -7.63 -2.48 -24.73
C GLY A 209 -7.18 -1.56 -23.58
N PRO A 210 -6.00 -0.96 -23.67
CA PRO A 210 -5.44 -0.15 -22.59
C PRO A 210 -6.16 1.19 -22.40
N VAL A 211 -6.20 1.65 -21.14
CA VAL A 211 -6.52 3.03 -20.78
C VAL A 211 -5.23 3.73 -20.37
N ARG A 212 -4.82 4.76 -21.11
CA ARG A 212 -3.59 5.53 -20.84
C ARG A 212 -3.89 6.80 -20.07
N MET A 213 -3.19 6.98 -18.96
CA MET A 213 -3.32 8.13 -18.06
C MET A 213 -1.98 8.84 -17.81
N ASN A 214 -1.04 8.77 -18.75
CA ASN A 214 0.28 9.39 -18.61
C ASN A 214 0.13 10.91 -18.50
N GLY A 215 0.79 11.57 -17.56
CA GLY A 215 0.75 13.02 -17.37
C GLY A 215 -0.62 13.58 -16.92
N THR A 216 -1.52 12.74 -16.45
CA THR A 216 -2.85 13.21 -16.03
C THR A 216 -2.83 13.84 -14.64
N GLU A 217 -3.69 14.84 -14.45
CA GLU A 217 -3.96 15.46 -13.16
C GLU A 217 -5.45 15.45 -12.84
N TYR A 218 -5.85 14.98 -11.66
CA TYR A 218 -7.25 14.92 -11.21
C TYR A 218 -8.20 14.19 -12.18
N CYS A 219 -7.68 13.29 -13.01
CA CYS A 219 -8.50 12.47 -13.90
C CYS A 219 -9.07 11.26 -13.17
N VAL A 220 -10.20 10.75 -13.64
CA VAL A 220 -10.93 9.63 -13.03
C VAL A 220 -11.28 8.58 -14.08
N VAL A 221 -11.07 7.32 -13.74
CA VAL A 221 -11.60 6.16 -14.49
C VAL A 221 -12.38 5.31 -13.50
N ARG A 222 -13.70 5.22 -13.69
CA ARG A 222 -14.55 4.49 -12.75
C ARG A 222 -15.71 3.74 -13.38
N ARG A 223 -16.12 2.65 -12.71
CA ARG A 223 -17.25 1.78 -13.12
C ARG A 223 -17.12 1.26 -14.56
N CYS A 224 -15.88 1.16 -15.05
CA CYS A 224 -15.58 0.66 -16.37
C CYS A 224 -15.32 -0.84 -16.34
N THR A 225 -15.64 -1.52 -17.46
CA THR A 225 -15.20 -2.89 -17.73
C THR A 225 -14.05 -2.82 -18.71
N ILE A 226 -12.87 -3.29 -18.30
CA ILE A 226 -11.65 -3.20 -19.10
C ILE A 226 -11.10 -4.61 -19.31
N SER A 227 -10.87 -4.99 -20.58
CA SER A 227 -10.29 -6.28 -20.95
C SER A 227 -9.05 -6.04 -21.81
N ALA A 228 -7.86 -6.32 -21.28
CA ALA A 228 -6.61 -6.01 -21.97
C ALA A 228 -5.42 -6.77 -21.39
N LYS A 229 -4.36 -6.98 -22.19
CA LYS A 229 -3.06 -7.46 -21.70
C LYS A 229 -2.43 -6.45 -20.71
N PHE A 230 -2.61 -5.16 -20.95
CA PHE A 230 -2.27 -4.07 -20.07
C PHE A 230 -3.51 -3.22 -19.86
N GLY A 231 -4.00 -3.13 -18.62
CA GLY A 231 -5.27 -2.49 -18.30
C GLY A 231 -5.17 -0.96 -18.26
N ILE A 232 -4.91 -0.37 -17.08
CA ILE A 232 -4.76 1.07 -16.91
C ILE A 232 -3.28 1.40 -16.68
N LYS A 233 -2.76 2.36 -17.45
CA LYS A 233 -1.36 2.75 -17.44
C LYS A 233 -1.19 4.25 -17.17
N ALA A 234 -0.39 4.60 -16.17
CA ALA A 234 0.04 5.97 -15.93
C ALA A 234 1.57 6.02 -15.82
N TYR A 235 2.22 5.86 -16.96
CA TYR A 235 3.67 5.91 -17.09
C TYR A 235 4.18 7.35 -16.99
N LYS A 236 5.50 7.52 -16.96
CA LYS A 236 6.15 8.83 -16.95
C LYS A 236 5.56 9.75 -18.04
N PRO A 237 5.20 11.00 -17.71
CA PRO A 237 5.49 11.75 -16.49
C PRO A 237 4.61 11.43 -15.26
N GLY A 238 3.78 10.41 -15.30
CA GLY A 238 3.01 9.91 -14.17
C GLY A 238 1.59 10.46 -14.08
N MET A 239 0.89 10.11 -13.02
CA MET A 239 -0.45 10.58 -12.68
C MET A 239 -0.40 11.35 -11.35
N LEU A 240 -1.05 12.48 -11.25
CA LEU A 240 -1.12 13.29 -10.05
C LEU A 240 -2.57 13.46 -9.59
N ASN A 241 -2.83 13.11 -8.33
CA ASN A 241 -4.15 13.25 -7.70
C ASN A 241 -5.30 12.57 -8.48
N GLY A 242 -5.00 11.54 -9.25
CA GLY A 242 -6.00 10.78 -10.01
C GLY A 242 -6.82 9.84 -9.13
N CYS A 243 -7.89 9.28 -9.71
CA CYS A 243 -8.73 8.29 -9.05
C CYS A 243 -9.12 7.18 -10.02
N ILE A 244 -8.87 5.93 -9.63
CA ILE A 244 -9.24 4.72 -10.37
C ILE A 244 -10.11 3.89 -9.42
N GLU A 245 -11.42 3.82 -9.66
CA GLU A 245 -12.34 3.20 -8.71
C GLU A 245 -13.49 2.41 -9.35
N ASP A 246 -13.97 1.40 -8.63
CA ASP A 246 -15.14 0.60 -9.01
C ASP A 246 -15.04 -0.07 -10.39
N ASN A 247 -13.85 -0.33 -10.91
CA ASN A 247 -13.67 -0.96 -12.21
C ASN A 247 -13.56 -2.49 -12.10
N VAL A 248 -13.95 -3.18 -13.17
CA VAL A 248 -13.65 -4.60 -13.41
C VAL A 248 -12.59 -4.67 -14.51
N ILE A 249 -11.39 -5.13 -14.16
CA ILE A 249 -10.23 -5.14 -15.06
C ILE A 249 -9.74 -6.58 -15.17
N THR A 250 -9.79 -7.12 -16.39
CA THR A 250 -9.45 -8.51 -16.66
C THR A 250 -8.31 -8.58 -17.68
N GLY A 251 -7.26 -9.28 -17.29
CA GLY A 251 -6.12 -9.59 -18.13
C GLY A 251 -6.33 -10.84 -18.96
N ILE A 252 -5.26 -11.28 -19.60
CA ILE A 252 -5.26 -12.43 -20.51
C ILE A 252 -4.66 -13.70 -19.89
N ARG A 253 -4.18 -13.61 -18.63
CA ARG A 253 -3.47 -14.72 -17.97
C ARG A 253 -4.41 -15.59 -17.14
N GLY A 254 -4.19 -16.89 -17.21
CA GLY A 254 -4.79 -17.88 -16.31
C GLY A 254 -3.87 -18.20 -15.13
N TRP A 255 -4.37 -18.95 -14.16
CA TRP A 255 -3.57 -19.47 -13.05
C TRP A 255 -2.72 -20.65 -13.54
N ASP A 256 -1.48 -20.37 -13.94
CA ASP A 256 -0.56 -21.35 -14.49
C ASP A 256 0.79 -21.33 -13.73
N PRO A 257 1.08 -22.36 -12.94
CA PRO A 257 2.34 -22.46 -12.19
C PRO A 257 3.60 -22.39 -13.05
N ALA A 258 3.54 -22.76 -14.34
CA ALA A 258 4.68 -22.79 -15.22
C ALA A 258 5.21 -21.41 -15.64
N ILE A 259 4.37 -20.37 -15.47
CA ILE A 259 4.69 -19.00 -15.88
C ILE A 259 4.70 -18.01 -14.71
N MET A 260 4.75 -18.50 -13.45
CA MET A 260 4.79 -17.64 -12.27
C MET A 260 6.17 -17.03 -12.01
N GLY A 261 6.16 -15.88 -11.34
CA GLY A 261 7.35 -15.15 -10.88
C GLY A 261 7.98 -14.27 -11.96
N ALA A 262 8.96 -13.46 -11.56
CA ALA A 262 9.59 -12.45 -12.40
C ALA A 262 10.25 -12.99 -13.68
N SER A 263 10.67 -14.25 -13.68
CA SER A 263 11.31 -14.93 -14.83
C SER A 263 10.32 -15.64 -15.75
N GLY A 264 9.04 -15.66 -15.39
CA GLY A 264 8.00 -16.32 -16.17
C GLY A 264 7.63 -15.58 -17.45
N ASP A 265 7.04 -16.29 -18.43
CA ASP A 265 6.43 -15.68 -19.62
C ASP A 265 5.01 -15.17 -19.29
N ASN A 266 4.92 -14.17 -18.43
CA ASN A 266 3.69 -13.72 -17.80
C ASN A 266 3.44 -12.21 -17.91
N ASP A 267 4.06 -11.50 -18.82
CA ASP A 267 3.93 -10.05 -18.99
C ASP A 267 2.47 -9.55 -19.06
N GLY A 268 2.25 -8.33 -18.61
CA GLY A 268 0.95 -7.67 -18.57
C GLY A 268 0.59 -7.17 -17.18
N GLU A 269 0.14 -5.90 -17.11
CA GLU A 269 -0.13 -5.20 -15.87
C GLU A 269 -1.61 -4.79 -15.79
N GLY A 270 -2.23 -4.96 -14.61
CA GLY A 270 -3.61 -4.59 -14.41
C GLY A 270 -3.80 -3.07 -14.28
N ILE A 271 -3.25 -2.50 -13.24
CA ILE A 271 -3.15 -1.04 -13.04
C ILE A 271 -1.71 -0.73 -12.69
N GLN A 272 -0.98 -0.11 -13.60
CA GLN A 272 0.40 0.29 -13.37
C GLN A 272 0.55 1.81 -13.43
N ILE A 273 0.99 2.40 -12.31
CA ILE A 273 1.03 3.86 -12.15
C ILE A 273 2.37 4.34 -11.61
N THR A 274 2.69 5.61 -11.88
CA THR A 274 3.68 6.36 -11.12
C THR A 274 3.16 7.76 -10.83
N GLY A 275 3.78 8.47 -9.87
CA GLY A 275 3.33 9.79 -9.39
C GLY A 275 2.67 9.71 -8.02
N SER A 276 2.11 10.81 -7.55
CA SER A 276 1.71 10.99 -6.14
C SER A 276 0.25 11.38 -5.94
N GLY A 277 -0.28 11.09 -4.74
CA GLY A 277 -1.63 11.50 -4.35
C GLY A 277 -2.75 10.74 -5.05
N ASN A 278 -2.47 9.61 -5.67
CA ASN A 278 -3.43 8.85 -6.44
C ASN A 278 -4.25 7.91 -5.55
N VAL A 279 -5.50 7.67 -5.94
CA VAL A 279 -6.41 6.75 -5.25
C VAL A 279 -6.84 5.63 -6.19
N VAL A 280 -6.49 4.40 -5.85
CA VAL A 280 -6.89 3.18 -6.57
C VAL A 280 -7.72 2.35 -5.60
N ARG A 281 -9.05 2.37 -5.75
CA ARG A 281 -9.92 1.75 -4.75
C ARG A 281 -11.11 1.01 -5.34
N PHE A 282 -11.56 -0.01 -4.65
CA PHE A 282 -12.75 -0.78 -5.00
C PHE A 282 -12.70 -1.36 -6.43
N ASN A 283 -11.53 -1.65 -6.97
CA ASN A 283 -11.42 -2.32 -8.27
C ASN A 283 -11.37 -3.83 -8.09
N ARG A 284 -11.90 -4.56 -9.05
CA ARG A 284 -11.65 -6.00 -9.22
C ARG A 284 -10.66 -6.18 -10.36
N VAL A 285 -9.50 -6.74 -10.03
CA VAL A 285 -8.39 -6.90 -10.98
C VAL A 285 -7.94 -8.37 -11.00
N SER A 286 -7.86 -8.97 -12.19
CA SER A 286 -7.55 -10.40 -12.30
C SER A 286 -6.87 -10.76 -13.62
N GLY A 287 -5.93 -11.70 -13.56
CA GLY A 287 -5.34 -12.31 -14.77
C GLY A 287 -4.18 -11.52 -15.37
N PHE A 288 -3.29 -11.00 -14.53
CA PHE A 288 -2.11 -10.24 -14.93
C PHE A 288 -0.83 -10.84 -14.35
N ARG A 289 0.32 -10.37 -14.81
CA ARG A 289 1.59 -10.55 -14.12
C ARG A 289 1.47 -9.86 -12.76
N ASP A 290 1.38 -8.51 -12.76
CA ASP A 290 1.11 -7.73 -11.57
C ASP A 290 -0.26 -7.09 -11.66
N CYS A 291 -1.11 -7.33 -10.64
CA CYS A 291 -2.47 -6.81 -10.70
C CYS A 291 -2.53 -5.31 -10.43
N LEU A 292 -1.83 -4.84 -9.41
CA LEU A 292 -1.61 -3.41 -9.15
C LEU A 292 -0.11 -3.20 -9.00
N SER A 293 0.47 -2.21 -9.71
CA SER A 293 1.91 -1.94 -9.60
C SER A 293 2.27 -0.46 -9.66
N HIS A 294 3.34 -0.12 -8.99
CA HIS A 294 4.10 1.11 -9.20
C HIS A 294 5.13 0.90 -10.33
N MET A 295 5.60 2.02 -10.91
CA MET A 295 6.78 1.98 -11.78
C MET A 295 8.06 1.97 -10.95
N GLU A 296 9.11 1.38 -11.51
CA GLU A 296 10.38 1.17 -10.83
C GLU A 296 11.54 1.96 -11.44
N ASP A 297 12.63 2.08 -10.67
CA ASP A 297 13.92 2.61 -11.08
C ASP A 297 13.78 3.93 -11.88
N LYS A 298 14.46 4.04 -13.02
CA LYS A 298 14.47 5.24 -13.87
C LYS A 298 13.08 5.64 -14.40
N ASP A 299 12.12 4.74 -14.40
CA ASP A 299 10.76 4.97 -14.90
C ASP A 299 9.81 5.44 -13.77
N ALA A 300 10.22 5.35 -12.51
CA ALA A 300 9.49 5.90 -11.38
C ALA A 300 9.58 7.43 -11.33
N MET A 301 8.45 8.08 -11.07
CA MET A 301 8.34 9.45 -10.55
C MET A 301 8.23 9.36 -9.01
N PRO A 302 8.33 10.43 -8.25
CA PRO A 302 8.06 10.38 -6.82
C PRO A 302 6.69 9.74 -6.53
N GLN A 303 6.69 8.64 -5.77
CA GLN A 303 5.51 7.86 -5.42
C GLN A 303 5.22 8.05 -3.94
N MET A 304 4.42 9.08 -3.64
CA MET A 304 4.06 9.49 -2.29
C MET A 304 2.55 9.55 -2.12
N CYS A 305 2.06 9.19 -0.95
CA CYS A 305 0.65 9.36 -0.58
C CYS A 305 -0.34 8.67 -1.54
N ASN A 306 0.04 7.61 -2.20
CA ASN A 306 -0.87 6.81 -3.02
C ASN A 306 -1.72 5.90 -2.11
N ASP A 307 -3.03 5.89 -2.35
CA ASP A 307 -4.01 5.06 -1.64
C ASP A 307 -4.46 3.90 -2.51
N TRP A 308 -4.21 2.66 -2.09
CA TRP A 308 -4.72 1.43 -2.71
C TRP A 308 -5.63 0.72 -1.71
N LEU A 309 -6.94 0.94 -1.85
CA LEU A 309 -7.91 0.63 -0.83
C LEU A 309 -9.01 -0.31 -1.33
N ASN A 310 -9.34 -1.35 -0.57
CA ASN A 310 -10.52 -2.18 -0.80
C ASN A 310 -10.59 -2.84 -2.20
N ASN A 311 -9.45 -3.07 -2.85
CA ASN A 311 -9.42 -3.77 -4.13
C ASN A 311 -9.58 -5.29 -3.93
N ASP A 312 -10.18 -5.96 -4.91
CA ASP A 312 -10.36 -7.41 -5.00
C ASP A 312 -9.44 -7.95 -6.09
N ILE A 313 -8.36 -8.61 -5.69
CA ILE A 313 -7.28 -9.05 -6.55
C ILE A 313 -7.27 -10.57 -6.64
N ASN A 314 -7.19 -11.08 -7.86
CA ASN A 314 -7.18 -12.51 -8.11
C ASN A 314 -6.35 -12.85 -9.35
N ILE A 315 -5.57 -13.92 -9.29
CA ILE A 315 -4.69 -14.35 -10.36
C ILE A 315 -3.64 -13.29 -10.71
N GLY A 316 -2.68 -13.11 -9.80
CA GLY A 316 -1.44 -12.37 -10.02
C GLY A 316 -0.28 -13.36 -10.18
N LEU A 317 0.35 -13.39 -11.35
CA LEU A 317 1.37 -14.40 -11.65
C LEU A 317 2.76 -14.02 -11.15
N ASP A 318 2.96 -12.75 -10.80
CA ASP A 318 4.07 -12.25 -9.99
C ASP A 318 3.47 -11.59 -8.73
N ASP A 319 3.25 -10.30 -8.72
CA ASP A 319 2.75 -9.63 -7.51
C ASP A 319 1.23 -9.38 -7.57
N GLY A 320 0.53 -9.65 -6.47
CA GLY A 320 -0.85 -9.18 -6.31
C GLY A 320 -0.88 -7.65 -6.26
N ILE A 321 -0.02 -7.09 -5.41
CA ILE A 321 0.22 -5.63 -5.29
C ILE A 321 1.73 -5.39 -5.22
N GLU A 322 2.27 -4.75 -6.22
CA GLU A 322 3.66 -4.31 -6.29
C GLU A 322 3.76 -2.84 -5.86
N ALA A 323 3.93 -2.60 -4.55
CA ALA A 323 4.08 -1.27 -3.98
C ALA A 323 5.54 -0.79 -3.97
N ASP A 324 6.31 -1.23 -4.93
CA ASP A 324 7.74 -0.97 -5.05
C ASP A 324 8.01 0.52 -5.28
N PHE A 325 9.17 0.99 -4.88
CA PHE A 325 9.57 2.40 -4.97
C PHE A 325 8.62 3.38 -4.27
N ALA A 326 7.81 2.90 -3.31
CA ALA A 326 7.00 3.78 -2.46
C ALA A 326 7.91 4.60 -1.54
N MET A 327 7.83 5.93 -1.62
CA MET A 327 8.72 6.83 -0.88
C MET A 327 8.19 7.14 0.52
N SER A 328 6.94 7.59 0.64
CA SER A 328 6.35 7.87 1.94
C SER A 328 4.82 7.95 1.87
N ASN A 329 4.19 7.58 2.98
CA ASN A 329 2.76 7.69 3.19
C ASN A 329 1.91 7.03 2.09
N CYS A 330 2.44 6.04 1.37
CA CYS A 330 1.64 5.16 0.53
C CYS A 330 0.86 4.19 1.43
N ARG A 331 -0.42 3.96 1.12
CA ARG A 331 -1.35 3.22 1.98
C ARG A 331 -2.04 2.12 1.17
N VAL A 332 -1.62 0.89 1.41
CA VAL A 332 -2.21 -0.33 0.85
C VAL A 332 -3.07 -0.95 1.94
N MET A 333 -4.38 -0.68 1.92
CA MET A 333 -5.23 -1.00 3.05
C MET A 333 -6.50 -1.73 2.63
N ARG A 334 -6.87 -2.74 3.42
CA ARG A 334 -8.14 -3.47 3.24
C ARG A 334 -8.31 -4.03 1.83
N ASN A 335 -7.23 -4.50 1.19
CA ASN A 335 -7.32 -5.23 -0.06
C ASN A 335 -7.48 -6.73 0.20
N ARG A 336 -8.18 -7.43 -0.69
CA ARG A 336 -8.28 -8.88 -0.68
C ARG A 336 -7.50 -9.43 -1.87
N ILE A 337 -6.53 -10.30 -1.58
CA ILE A 337 -5.57 -10.84 -2.55
C ILE A 337 -5.70 -12.37 -2.50
N THR A 338 -6.07 -12.98 -3.61
CA THR A 338 -6.30 -14.42 -3.70
C THR A 338 -5.63 -14.99 -4.94
N ASN A 339 -5.00 -16.17 -4.82
CA ASN A 339 -4.32 -16.84 -5.94
C ASN A 339 -3.27 -15.93 -6.60
N CYS A 340 -2.26 -15.54 -5.86
CA CYS A 340 -1.14 -14.76 -6.39
C CYS A 340 0.19 -15.46 -6.10
N PHE A 341 1.24 -15.13 -6.85
CA PHE A 341 2.57 -15.64 -6.55
C PHE A 341 3.11 -14.95 -5.30
N VAL A 342 3.13 -13.63 -5.26
CA VAL A 342 3.39 -12.79 -4.09
C VAL A 342 2.13 -12.03 -3.70
N GLY A 343 1.93 -11.78 -2.40
CA GLY A 343 0.83 -10.95 -1.93
C GLY A 343 1.07 -9.48 -2.17
N ILE A 344 2.00 -8.90 -1.41
CA ILE A 344 2.39 -7.48 -1.51
C ILE A 344 3.92 -7.40 -1.60
N SER A 345 4.41 -6.66 -2.58
CA SER A 345 5.83 -6.33 -2.72
C SER A 345 6.12 -4.92 -2.18
N SER A 346 7.26 -4.76 -1.51
CA SER A 346 7.93 -3.51 -1.19
C SER A 346 9.43 -3.70 -1.47
N GLN A 347 9.81 -3.54 -2.73
CA GLN A 347 11.12 -3.90 -3.27
C GLN A 347 11.74 -2.75 -4.10
N PRO A 348 12.17 -1.63 -3.47
CA PRO A 348 12.11 -1.36 -2.04
C PRO A 348 11.04 -0.34 -1.63
N GLY A 349 10.73 -0.28 -0.32
CA GLY A 349 10.27 0.93 0.33
C GLY A 349 11.44 1.91 0.52
N LEU A 350 11.19 3.22 0.36
CA LEU A 350 12.22 4.25 0.31
C LEU A 350 12.14 5.21 1.51
N GLY A 351 12.38 4.66 2.71
CA GLY A 351 12.36 5.38 3.99
C GLY A 351 10.98 5.44 4.64
N GLY A 352 9.90 5.49 3.91
CA GLY A 352 8.54 5.39 4.42
C GLY A 352 8.10 6.58 5.31
N PRO A 353 7.09 6.36 6.19
CA PRO A 353 6.37 5.10 6.38
C PRO A 353 5.49 4.75 5.18
N ASN A 354 5.47 3.48 4.79
CA ASN A 354 4.53 2.91 3.85
C ASN A 354 3.65 1.90 4.58
N TYR A 355 2.35 1.97 4.39
CA TYR A 355 1.39 1.27 5.24
C TYR A 355 0.73 0.11 4.51
N PHE A 356 0.82 -1.08 5.09
CA PHE A 356 0.15 -2.31 4.66
C PHE A 356 -0.78 -2.75 5.77
N ILE A 357 -2.06 -2.31 5.73
CA ILE A 357 -2.98 -2.42 6.86
C ILE A 357 -4.25 -3.19 6.50
N ARG A 358 -4.62 -4.20 7.30
CA ARG A 358 -5.86 -4.97 7.19
C ARG A 358 -6.07 -5.61 5.80
N ASN A 359 -4.98 -6.01 5.11
CA ASN A 359 -5.10 -6.77 3.87
C ASN A 359 -5.33 -8.25 4.20
N VAL A 360 -6.09 -8.91 3.35
CA VAL A 360 -6.40 -10.35 3.46
C VAL A 360 -5.78 -11.08 2.29
N MET A 361 -4.94 -12.06 2.58
CA MET A 361 -4.19 -12.81 1.58
C MET A 361 -4.47 -14.30 1.72
N PHE A 362 -4.85 -14.94 0.64
CA PHE A 362 -5.15 -16.36 0.60
C PHE A 362 -4.61 -17.03 -0.65
N ASN A 363 -3.95 -18.18 -0.49
CA ASN A 363 -3.36 -18.95 -1.58
C ASN A 363 -2.29 -18.18 -2.35
N LEU A 364 -1.16 -17.95 -1.68
CA LEU A 364 0.04 -17.37 -2.30
C LEU A 364 1.07 -18.47 -2.52
N THR A 365 1.63 -18.55 -3.73
CA THR A 365 2.56 -19.63 -4.07
C THR A 365 4.00 -19.32 -3.66
N TYR A 366 4.35 -18.08 -3.32
CA TYR A 366 5.69 -17.72 -2.83
C TYR A 366 5.60 -16.98 -1.49
N SER A 367 5.50 -15.67 -1.46
CA SER A 367 5.61 -14.86 -0.25
C SER A 367 4.37 -13.98 -0.01
N ALA A 368 4.02 -13.75 1.25
CA ALA A 368 2.99 -12.79 1.61
C ALA A 368 3.47 -11.35 1.45
N PHE A 369 4.69 -11.08 1.91
CA PHE A 369 5.37 -9.79 1.79
C PHE A 369 6.77 -10.00 1.21
N LYS A 370 7.08 -9.38 0.09
CA LYS A 370 8.39 -9.38 -0.56
C LYS A 370 9.12 -8.08 -0.18
N LEU A 371 9.89 -8.11 0.93
CA LEU A 371 10.64 -6.96 1.46
C LEU A 371 12.11 -7.11 1.06
N GLN A 372 12.47 -6.63 -0.12
CA GLN A 372 13.78 -6.87 -0.72
C GLN A 372 14.47 -5.56 -1.12
N ARG A 373 15.67 -5.64 -1.69
CA ARG A 373 16.47 -4.49 -2.14
C ARG A 373 16.65 -3.43 -1.03
N TYR A 374 16.90 -3.90 0.23
CA TYR A 374 17.04 -3.02 1.40
C TYR A 374 15.81 -2.14 1.67
N SER A 375 14.60 -2.71 1.57
CA SER A 375 13.37 -2.00 1.86
C SER A 375 13.40 -1.33 3.23
N SER A 376 12.91 -0.11 3.34
CA SER A 376 12.96 0.66 4.58
C SER A 376 11.66 1.42 4.87
N GLY A 377 11.20 1.30 6.12
CA GLY A 377 10.07 2.08 6.65
C GLY A 377 8.70 1.47 6.41
N ASP A 378 8.61 0.17 6.22
CA ASP A 378 7.34 -0.53 6.03
C ASP A 378 6.58 -0.71 7.35
N VAL A 379 5.28 -0.42 7.34
CA VAL A 379 4.37 -0.51 8.49
C VAL A 379 3.29 -1.55 8.18
N ILE A 380 3.47 -2.75 8.69
CA ILE A 380 2.66 -3.94 8.37
C ILE A 380 1.78 -4.26 9.58
N LEU A 381 0.49 -3.89 9.51
CA LEU A 381 -0.43 -3.96 10.64
C LEU A 381 -1.71 -4.71 10.30
N HIS A 382 -2.17 -5.54 11.22
CA HIS A 382 -3.49 -6.18 11.11
C HIS A 382 -3.75 -6.93 9.79
N ASN A 383 -2.74 -7.53 9.15
CA ASN A 383 -2.99 -8.34 7.97
C ASN A 383 -3.32 -9.78 8.37
N THR A 384 -4.13 -10.46 7.56
CA THR A 384 -4.41 -11.90 7.69
C THR A 384 -3.86 -12.62 6.46
N VAL A 385 -2.98 -13.57 6.70
CA VAL A 385 -2.33 -14.41 5.68
C VAL A 385 -2.63 -15.87 5.94
N VAL A 386 -3.14 -16.58 4.95
CA VAL A 386 -3.31 -18.04 4.98
C VAL A 386 -2.78 -18.63 3.69
N LYS A 387 -1.67 -19.35 3.76
CA LYS A 387 -0.98 -19.92 2.59
C LYS A 387 -0.26 -21.23 2.89
N ALA A 388 -0.08 -22.04 1.89
CA ALA A 388 0.87 -23.16 1.93
C ALA A 388 2.30 -22.63 2.03
N GLY A 389 3.19 -23.35 2.72
CA GLY A 389 4.54 -22.90 3.04
C GLY A 389 4.57 -21.97 4.25
N ASP A 390 5.50 -21.02 4.29
CA ASP A 390 5.69 -20.16 5.45
C ASP A 390 4.66 -19.02 5.46
N GLY A 391 3.98 -18.82 6.60
CA GLY A 391 2.94 -17.80 6.75
C GLY A 391 3.46 -16.38 6.54
N PHE A 392 4.61 -16.07 7.15
CA PHE A 392 5.39 -14.88 6.85
C PHE A 392 6.82 -15.29 6.53
N GLY A 393 7.15 -15.41 5.24
CA GLY A 393 8.49 -15.76 4.75
C GLY A 393 9.12 -14.59 4.00
N ASN A 394 10.38 -14.25 4.33
CA ASN A 394 11.22 -13.34 3.56
C ASN A 394 12.65 -13.91 3.51
N TYR A 395 13.08 -14.34 2.32
CA TYR A 395 14.25 -15.17 2.13
C TYR A 395 15.43 -14.45 1.47
N THR A 396 15.37 -13.13 1.37
CA THR A 396 16.44 -12.33 0.79
C THR A 396 17.68 -12.29 1.69
N SER A 397 18.86 -12.11 1.09
CA SER A 397 20.08 -11.75 1.79
C SER A 397 20.19 -10.26 2.12
N GLU A 398 19.31 -9.44 1.56
CA GLU A 398 19.26 -8.00 1.71
C GLU A 398 18.32 -7.65 2.88
N PRO A 399 18.84 -7.14 4.02
CA PRO A 399 17.98 -6.85 5.16
C PRO A 399 17.06 -5.66 4.88
N PHE A 400 15.78 -5.81 5.19
CA PHE A 400 14.88 -4.66 5.32
C PHE A 400 15.05 -4.04 6.72
N ASP A 401 14.77 -2.73 6.87
CA ASP A 401 14.97 -2.04 8.16
C ASP A 401 13.89 -0.97 8.45
N HIS A 402 13.92 -0.41 9.65
CA HIS A 402 12.99 0.61 10.15
C HIS A 402 11.51 0.23 10.03
N SER A 403 11.20 -1.07 10.00
CA SER A 403 9.87 -1.60 9.76
C SER A 403 9.15 -1.97 11.06
N LEU A 404 7.82 -1.81 11.05
CA LEU A 404 6.94 -2.14 12.16
C LEU A 404 5.95 -3.23 11.73
N ILE A 405 6.01 -4.39 12.38
CA ILE A 405 5.19 -5.56 12.06
C ILE A 405 4.38 -5.93 13.31
N GLN A 406 3.09 -5.53 13.36
CA GLN A 406 2.26 -5.71 14.57
C GLN A 406 0.83 -6.14 14.26
N ASN A 407 0.23 -6.89 15.18
CA ASN A 407 -1.17 -7.30 15.14
C ASN A 407 -1.55 -8.13 13.90
N ASN A 408 -0.60 -8.77 13.21
CA ASN A 408 -0.87 -9.58 12.04
C ASN A 408 -1.17 -11.03 12.43
N LEU A 409 -1.98 -11.70 11.62
CA LEU A 409 -2.26 -13.14 11.69
C LEU A 409 -1.59 -13.86 10.51
N PHE A 410 -0.57 -14.67 10.80
CA PHE A 410 0.18 -15.42 9.81
C PHE A 410 -0.05 -16.92 9.99
N ILE A 411 -0.66 -17.56 8.99
CA ILE A 411 -0.93 -18.99 8.99
C ILE A 411 -0.16 -19.64 7.84
N GLY A 412 0.88 -20.39 8.18
CA GLY A 412 1.60 -21.25 7.28
C GLY A 412 1.12 -22.70 7.38
N GLY A 413 1.74 -23.60 6.64
CA GLY A 413 1.43 -25.02 6.74
C GLY A 413 2.07 -25.85 5.64
N LYS A 414 1.71 -27.15 5.64
CA LYS A 414 2.28 -28.12 4.74
C LYS A 414 2.20 -27.63 3.28
N THR A 415 3.29 -27.82 2.57
CA THR A 415 3.39 -27.57 1.14
C THR A 415 3.87 -28.83 0.42
N SER A 416 3.70 -28.88 -0.89
CA SER A 416 4.42 -29.82 -1.74
C SER A 416 5.87 -29.35 -1.90
N ASP A 417 6.78 -30.25 -2.33
CA ASP A 417 8.17 -29.90 -2.66
C ASP A 417 8.28 -29.09 -3.97
N ALA A 418 7.15 -28.63 -4.51
CA ALA A 418 7.10 -27.86 -5.76
C ALA A 418 7.69 -26.45 -5.57
N THR A 419 8.36 -25.98 -6.61
CA THR A 419 8.79 -24.58 -6.76
C THR A 419 7.93 -23.89 -7.81
N PHE A 420 7.75 -22.59 -7.63
CA PHE A 420 6.99 -21.73 -8.54
C PHE A 420 7.89 -20.57 -8.96
N GLY A 421 8.04 -20.33 -10.25
CA GLY A 421 8.98 -19.33 -10.76
C GLY A 421 10.43 -19.55 -10.27
N GLY A 422 10.80 -20.77 -9.92
CA GLY A 422 12.10 -21.10 -9.32
C GLY A 422 12.19 -20.90 -7.81
N TYR A 423 11.11 -20.48 -7.13
CA TYR A 423 11.07 -20.17 -5.70
C TYR A 423 10.20 -21.18 -4.93
N SER A 424 10.68 -21.54 -3.72
CA SER A 424 9.94 -22.38 -2.79
C SER A 424 8.93 -21.57 -1.98
N PRO A 425 7.72 -22.08 -1.73
CA PRO A 425 6.75 -21.44 -0.84
C PRO A 425 7.18 -21.43 0.64
N GLY A 426 8.32 -22.04 0.97
CA GLY A 426 8.83 -22.21 2.32
C GLY A 426 8.63 -23.64 2.84
N ARG A 427 8.96 -23.84 4.12
CA ARG A 427 8.93 -25.17 4.78
C ARG A 427 7.65 -25.44 5.56
N GLY A 428 6.73 -24.49 5.62
CA GLY A 428 5.50 -24.60 6.40
C GLY A 428 5.61 -24.03 7.81
N ARG A 429 6.44 -23.01 8.00
CA ARG A 429 6.61 -22.30 9.27
C ARG A 429 5.53 -21.24 9.45
N GLY A 430 5.26 -20.86 10.70
CA GLY A 430 4.46 -19.66 10.99
C GLY A 430 5.17 -18.39 10.53
N VAL A 431 6.49 -18.33 10.74
CA VAL A 431 7.37 -17.23 10.32
C VAL A 431 8.74 -17.77 9.90
N ASP A 432 9.29 -17.28 8.79
CA ASP A 432 10.70 -17.48 8.40
C ASP A 432 11.26 -16.20 7.79
N VAL A 433 11.84 -15.34 8.64
CA VAL A 433 12.45 -14.07 8.22
C VAL A 433 13.93 -14.11 8.59
N GLN A 434 14.79 -14.19 7.58
CA GLN A 434 16.20 -14.48 7.77
C GLN A 434 17.06 -13.23 7.94
N GLN A 435 16.70 -12.13 7.27
CA GLN A 435 17.47 -10.89 7.29
C GLN A 435 16.57 -9.69 7.54
N PHE A 436 16.84 -8.96 8.61
CA PHE A 436 16.21 -7.66 8.92
C PHE A 436 17.14 -6.82 9.80
N GLY A 437 17.03 -5.51 9.70
CA GLY A 437 17.82 -4.55 10.46
C GLY A 437 17.43 -4.51 11.95
N GLU A 438 18.25 -3.87 12.75
CA GLU A 438 18.06 -3.76 14.19
C GLU A 438 16.93 -2.80 14.60
N HIS A 439 16.51 -1.92 13.67
CA HIS A 439 15.41 -0.97 13.91
C HIS A 439 14.03 -1.53 13.57
N CYS A 440 13.97 -2.80 13.14
CA CYS A 440 12.69 -3.50 12.98
C CYS A 440 12.06 -3.84 14.32
N ARG A 441 10.73 -3.77 14.39
CA ARG A 441 9.94 -4.15 15.56
C ARG A 441 8.84 -5.12 15.16
N PHE A 442 8.83 -6.28 15.82
CA PHE A 442 7.78 -7.28 15.71
C PHE A 442 7.11 -7.37 17.07
N ASP A 443 5.78 -7.32 17.13
CA ASP A 443 5.06 -7.54 18.40
C ASP A 443 3.56 -7.77 18.16
N PHE A 444 2.89 -8.44 19.09
CA PHE A 444 1.46 -8.75 19.03
C PHE A 444 1.03 -9.50 17.76
N ASN A 445 1.92 -10.18 17.05
CA ASN A 445 1.51 -11.01 15.92
C ASN A 445 1.05 -12.39 16.41
N ALA A 446 0.09 -12.96 15.67
CA ALA A 446 -0.36 -14.34 15.89
C ALA A 446 0.16 -15.24 14.77
N TYR A 447 0.68 -16.41 15.16
CA TYR A 447 1.25 -17.37 14.24
C TYR A 447 0.60 -18.75 14.41
N ALA A 448 0.24 -19.38 13.28
CA ALA A 448 -0.24 -20.75 13.23
C ALA A 448 0.45 -21.54 12.12
N VAL A 449 0.42 -22.87 12.28
CA VAL A 449 0.85 -23.82 11.26
C VAL A 449 -0.24 -24.87 11.08
N SER A 450 -0.69 -25.08 9.85
CA SER A 450 -1.71 -26.05 9.50
C SER A 450 -1.09 -27.39 9.10
N GLY A 451 -1.54 -28.48 9.72
CA GLY A 451 -1.15 -29.84 9.36
C GLY A 451 0.30 -30.24 9.69
N MET A 452 1.02 -29.43 10.47
CA MET A 452 2.40 -29.67 10.90
C MET A 452 2.63 -29.15 12.33
N PRO A 453 3.67 -29.61 13.03
CA PRO A 453 4.11 -28.96 14.27
C PRO A 453 4.51 -27.50 14.00
N PHE A 454 4.27 -26.64 14.99
CA PHE A 454 4.68 -25.25 14.90
C PHE A 454 6.20 -25.13 14.86
N GLU A 455 6.70 -24.36 13.91
CA GLU A 455 8.09 -23.92 13.81
C GLU A 455 8.13 -22.45 13.35
N GLY A 456 9.08 -21.71 13.89
CA GLY A 456 9.40 -20.34 13.46
C GLY A 456 10.91 -20.15 13.34
N LYS A 457 11.31 -19.20 12.48
CA LYS A 457 12.70 -18.78 12.34
C LYS A 457 12.80 -17.28 12.18
N LEU A 458 13.57 -16.65 13.05
CA LEU A 458 13.91 -15.23 12.96
C LEU A 458 15.44 -15.09 13.01
N ARG A 459 16.04 -14.53 11.98
CA ARG A 459 17.50 -14.54 11.74
C ARG A 459 18.05 -15.96 11.78
N SER A 460 19.04 -16.22 12.61
CA SER A 460 19.64 -17.57 12.82
C SER A 460 18.89 -18.42 13.84
N TRP A 461 17.94 -17.84 14.58
CA TRP A 461 17.24 -18.52 15.67
C TRP A 461 15.99 -19.26 15.19
N THR A 462 15.95 -20.56 15.42
CA THR A 462 14.80 -21.43 15.12
C THR A 462 14.12 -21.85 16.43
N PHE A 463 12.80 -21.83 16.48
CA PHE A 463 12.02 -22.11 17.68
C PHE A 463 10.75 -22.91 17.37
N THR A 464 10.36 -23.79 18.29
CA THR A 464 9.16 -24.65 18.20
C THR A 464 8.01 -24.18 19.09
N LYS A 465 8.24 -23.17 19.90
CA LYS A 465 7.24 -22.43 20.66
C LYS A 465 7.56 -20.98 20.51
N LEU A 466 6.55 -20.13 20.42
CA LEU A 466 6.74 -18.69 20.43
C LEU A 466 6.97 -18.25 21.88
N PRO A 467 8.20 -17.97 22.31
CA PRO A 467 8.45 -17.39 23.61
C PRO A 467 8.19 -15.90 23.52
N GLY A 468 7.77 -15.26 24.60
CA GLY A 468 7.86 -13.81 24.75
C GLY A 468 9.35 -13.41 24.74
N THR A 469 9.88 -13.10 23.59
CA THR A 469 11.28 -12.73 23.37
C THR A 469 11.39 -11.25 23.02
N GLU A 470 12.60 -10.74 22.92
CA GLU A 470 12.86 -9.38 22.44
C GLU A 470 12.29 -9.10 21.04
N PHE A 471 12.09 -10.15 20.22
CA PHE A 471 11.52 -10.05 18.86
C PHE A 471 10.01 -10.10 18.82
N GLU A 472 9.36 -10.80 19.74
CA GLU A 472 7.90 -10.96 19.82
C GLU A 472 7.47 -11.04 21.30
N PRO A 473 7.62 -9.95 22.07
CA PRO A 473 7.35 -9.96 23.51
C PRO A 473 5.91 -10.39 23.84
N HIS A 474 4.94 -10.01 23.01
CA HIS A 474 3.51 -10.32 23.17
C HIS A 474 2.96 -11.14 21.98
N GLY A 475 3.82 -11.73 21.17
CA GLY A 475 3.39 -12.62 20.09
C GLY A 475 2.72 -13.87 20.63
N ILE A 476 1.72 -14.38 19.91
CA ILE A 476 0.98 -15.57 20.34
C ILE A 476 1.02 -16.67 19.29
N GLN A 477 1.17 -17.89 19.75
CA GLN A 477 0.98 -19.09 18.94
C GLN A 477 -0.49 -19.50 19.06
N VAL A 478 -1.17 -19.64 17.91
CA VAL A 478 -2.59 -19.99 17.87
C VAL A 478 -2.81 -21.33 17.16
N GLY A 479 -3.91 -21.97 17.47
CA GLY A 479 -4.32 -23.21 16.78
C GLY A 479 -4.96 -22.90 15.42
N PRO A 480 -5.15 -23.90 14.56
CA PRO A 480 -5.76 -23.72 13.24
C PRO A 480 -7.28 -23.43 13.29
N ASP A 481 -7.93 -23.65 14.43
CA ASP A 481 -9.39 -23.49 14.60
C ASP A 481 -9.80 -22.05 14.95
N LEU A 482 -9.44 -21.12 14.09
CA LEU A 482 -9.66 -19.69 14.29
C LEU A 482 -10.94 -19.20 13.61
N PHE A 483 -11.28 -19.77 12.44
CA PHE A 483 -12.34 -19.29 11.57
C PHE A 483 -13.61 -20.16 11.69
N ALA A 484 -14.76 -19.59 11.34
CA ALA A 484 -16.02 -20.33 11.34
C ALA A 484 -15.99 -21.55 10.41
N THR A 485 -15.28 -21.43 9.28
CA THR A 485 -15.02 -22.53 8.36
C THR A 485 -13.53 -22.71 8.24
N GLN A 486 -13.04 -23.92 8.54
CA GLN A 486 -11.61 -24.22 8.35
C GLN A 486 -11.30 -24.29 6.85
N VAL A 487 -10.47 -23.37 6.37
CA VAL A 487 -10.00 -23.36 4.99
C VAL A 487 -8.50 -23.15 5.01
N PHE A 488 -7.78 -24.09 4.37
CA PHE A 488 -6.35 -23.98 4.14
C PHE A 488 -6.05 -24.37 2.69
N PRO A 489 -5.22 -23.60 1.95
CA PRO A 489 -4.89 -23.90 0.55
C PRO A 489 -3.81 -24.99 0.49
N ASP A 490 -4.19 -26.24 0.72
CA ASP A 490 -3.33 -27.42 0.73
C ASP A 490 -2.67 -27.72 -0.63
N ASN A 491 -3.28 -27.25 -1.70
CA ASN A 491 -2.73 -27.30 -3.05
C ASN A 491 -2.64 -25.89 -3.66
N PRO A 492 -1.48 -25.23 -3.59
CA PRO A 492 -1.33 -23.86 -4.05
C PRO A 492 -1.49 -23.67 -5.57
N THR A 493 -1.46 -24.76 -6.36
CA THR A 493 -1.70 -24.68 -7.81
C THR A 493 -3.19 -24.67 -8.18
N LYS A 494 -4.06 -24.99 -7.23
CA LYS A 494 -5.50 -24.95 -7.42
C LYS A 494 -6.02 -23.51 -7.28
N LEU A 495 -7.00 -23.16 -8.09
CA LEU A 495 -7.76 -21.93 -7.93
C LEU A 495 -8.74 -22.06 -6.76
N TYR A 496 -8.69 -21.09 -5.86
CA TYR A 496 -9.62 -20.99 -4.73
C TYR A 496 -10.48 -19.74 -4.87
N SER A 497 -11.74 -19.85 -4.45
CA SER A 497 -12.54 -18.68 -4.16
C SER A 497 -12.08 -18.04 -2.84
N PRO A 498 -12.16 -16.72 -2.68
CA PRO A 498 -11.80 -16.07 -1.43
C PRO A 498 -12.62 -16.63 -0.26
N PRO A 499 -11.99 -17.23 0.77
CA PRO A 499 -12.73 -17.75 1.93
C PRO A 499 -13.13 -16.63 2.91
N ASP A 500 -14.06 -16.95 3.79
CA ASP A 500 -14.36 -16.11 4.96
C ASP A 500 -13.31 -16.38 6.06
N LEU A 501 -12.40 -15.43 6.26
CA LEU A 501 -11.33 -15.49 7.26
C LEU A 501 -11.64 -14.62 8.48
N ARG A 502 -12.92 -14.35 8.77
CA ARG A 502 -13.29 -13.69 10.02
C ARG A 502 -13.08 -14.64 11.20
N PRO A 503 -12.42 -14.19 12.27
CA PRO A 503 -12.22 -15.02 13.43
C PRO A 503 -13.56 -15.27 14.16
N ARG A 504 -13.64 -16.40 14.87
CA ARG A 504 -14.73 -16.65 15.81
C ARG A 504 -14.57 -15.74 17.03
N LEU A 505 -15.68 -15.33 17.63
CA LEU A 505 -15.69 -14.57 18.90
C LEU A 505 -14.94 -15.30 20.04
N SER A 506 -14.90 -16.63 20.00
CA SER A 506 -14.19 -17.47 20.98
C SER A 506 -12.74 -17.78 20.60
N SER A 507 -12.23 -17.23 19.51
CA SER A 507 -10.87 -17.51 19.07
C SER A 507 -9.83 -16.77 19.94
N THR A 508 -8.63 -17.29 20.01
CA THR A 508 -7.53 -16.70 20.78
C THR A 508 -6.98 -15.41 20.19
N VAL A 509 -7.37 -15.05 18.97
CA VAL A 509 -7.00 -13.78 18.32
C VAL A 509 -8.00 -12.67 18.60
N ALA A 510 -9.20 -13.02 19.11
CA ALA A 510 -10.20 -12.04 19.51
C ALA A 510 -9.74 -11.28 20.74
N ASP A 511 -9.92 -9.95 20.76
CA ASP A 511 -9.53 -9.05 21.85
C ASP A 511 -8.02 -9.06 22.21
N ALA A 512 -7.15 -9.57 21.34
CA ALA A 512 -5.74 -9.84 21.64
C ALA A 512 -4.76 -8.83 21.04
N ALA A 513 -5.23 -7.90 20.21
CA ALA A 513 -4.36 -6.95 19.55
C ALA A 513 -4.00 -5.74 20.42
N LEU A 514 -2.82 -5.18 20.17
CA LEU A 514 -2.45 -3.87 20.69
C LEU A 514 -3.33 -2.79 20.06
N ARG A 515 -3.90 -1.92 20.88
CA ARG A 515 -4.65 -0.76 20.39
C ARG A 515 -3.73 0.27 19.76
N ILE A 516 -3.96 0.60 18.49
CA ILE A 516 -3.24 1.62 17.70
C ILE A 516 -4.25 2.67 17.29
N SER A 517 -4.17 3.86 17.89
CA SER A 517 -5.11 4.96 17.64
C SER A 517 -5.22 5.31 16.16
N ASN A 518 -6.43 5.53 15.66
CA ASN A 518 -6.79 5.81 14.27
C ASN A 518 -6.49 4.66 13.28
N VAL A 519 -6.14 3.46 13.77
CA VAL A 519 -5.94 2.26 12.95
C VAL A 519 -6.97 1.19 13.27
N ASN A 520 -7.23 0.94 14.56
CA ASN A 520 -8.10 -0.12 15.03
C ASN A 520 -9.02 0.33 16.18
N ASP A 521 -9.48 1.58 16.15
CA ASP A 521 -10.42 2.13 17.14
C ASP A 521 -11.88 1.66 16.96
N ASP A 522 -12.16 0.92 15.89
CA ASP A 522 -13.48 0.47 15.45
C ASP A 522 -13.89 -0.92 15.98
N PHE A 523 -13.15 -1.47 16.94
CA PHE A 523 -13.50 -2.74 17.57
C PHE A 523 -14.82 -2.67 18.33
N ALA A 524 -15.55 -3.80 18.36
CA ALA A 524 -16.90 -3.88 18.93
C ALA A 524 -16.94 -4.59 20.29
N THR A 525 -15.84 -5.20 20.71
CA THR A 525 -15.70 -5.98 21.94
C THR A 525 -14.81 -5.26 22.96
N LEU A 526 -13.97 -5.96 23.70
CA LEU A 526 -13.14 -5.39 24.76
C LEU A 526 -11.88 -4.70 24.24
N SER A 527 -11.30 -5.24 23.15
CA SER A 527 -10.06 -4.81 22.55
C SER A 527 -10.08 -5.14 21.04
N PRO A 528 -9.19 -4.59 20.22
CA PRO A 528 -9.08 -5.00 18.82
C PRO A 528 -8.63 -6.47 18.67
N ASP A 529 -9.00 -7.08 17.55
CA ASP A 529 -8.59 -8.43 17.20
C ASP A 529 -7.27 -8.43 16.42
N ILE A 530 -6.49 -9.51 16.56
CA ILE A 530 -5.30 -9.73 15.73
C ILE A 530 -5.75 -10.20 14.34
N GLY A 531 -5.21 -9.57 13.28
CA GLY A 531 -5.54 -9.84 11.89
C GLY A 531 -6.41 -8.75 11.26
N ALA A 532 -6.92 -9.02 10.05
CA ALA A 532 -7.57 -8.03 9.22
C ALA A 532 -9.03 -7.75 9.59
N TYR A 533 -9.67 -8.66 10.32
CA TYR A 533 -11.08 -8.60 10.65
C TYR A 533 -11.33 -8.55 12.15
N GLU A 534 -12.37 -7.84 12.53
CA GLU A 534 -12.95 -7.88 13.87
C GLU A 534 -14.00 -8.98 13.94
N ALA A 535 -13.93 -9.83 14.97
CA ALA A 535 -14.89 -10.93 15.19
C ALA A 535 -16.33 -10.37 15.37
N GLY A 536 -17.28 -11.00 14.69
CA GLY A 536 -18.68 -10.56 14.75
C GLY A 536 -19.03 -9.35 13.88
N GLN A 537 -18.06 -8.70 13.27
CA GLN A 537 -18.29 -7.60 12.32
C GLN A 537 -18.44 -8.10 10.88
N PRO A 538 -19.21 -7.41 10.02
CA PRO A 538 -19.25 -7.73 8.60
C PRO A 538 -17.89 -7.44 7.95
N PRO A 539 -17.49 -8.21 6.91
CA PRO A 539 -16.28 -7.92 6.18
C PRO A 539 -16.41 -6.59 5.42
N PRO A 540 -15.29 -5.92 5.13
CA PRO A 540 -15.28 -4.78 4.22
C PRO A 540 -15.79 -5.15 2.83
N ILE A 541 -16.27 -4.17 2.06
CA ILE A 541 -16.54 -4.36 0.64
C ILE A 541 -15.20 -4.44 -0.09
N TYR A 542 -14.99 -5.50 -0.86
CA TYR A 542 -13.86 -5.68 -1.75
C TYR A 542 -14.33 -5.63 -3.21
N GLY A 543 -13.60 -4.89 -4.05
CA GLY A 543 -14.00 -4.69 -5.43
C GLY A 543 -15.14 -3.69 -5.62
N PRO A 544 -15.72 -3.61 -6.84
CA PRO A 544 -16.68 -2.58 -7.20
C PRO A 544 -17.89 -2.50 -6.27
N ARG A 545 -18.20 -1.30 -5.84
CA ARG A 545 -19.38 -0.98 -5.03
C ARG A 545 -20.65 -1.06 -5.90
N PRO A 546 -21.80 -1.45 -5.34
CA PRO A 546 -23.07 -1.53 -6.07
C PRO A 546 -23.52 -0.20 -6.66
#